data_5c7ea9b0ce3f9c1c87d2d6aa88d14a0b
#
_entry.id   5c7ea9b0ce3f9c1c87d2d6aa88d14a0b
#
_cell.length_a   1.000
_cell.length_b   1.000
_cell.length_c   1.000
_cell.angle_alpha   90.00
_cell.angle_beta   90.00
_cell.angle_gamma   90.00
#
_symmetry.space_group_name_H-M   'P 1'
#
loop_
_entity.id
_entity.type
_entity.pdbx_description
1 polymer ?
#
loop_
_entity_poly.entity_id
_entity_poly.type
_entity_poly.pdbx_seq_one_letter_code
_entity_poly.pdbx_strand_id
1 'polypeptide(L)'
;MSRLRLAIVGAGPAGIYAADILLKHERSFDVSIDLFERLPAPYGLVRYGVAPDHPRIKGIITALREVLDTGQIRLFGNVNYGTDITLEDLKKHYHAVIFSTGAIQDADLTIPGIDLPGSYGAADFVSWYDGHPDVPRTWPLEAKEVAVIGNGNVALDVARMLAKHPDDLLPTEVPDNVYEGLKASPVTDVHVFGRRGPMQVKFTPLELRELGEMNDVDMVVYEEDFVLDEAAKSAIESNKQIFVINKTFDQWRAREKGSASRRLHLHFYAKPLEVLGTDHVEGFRYERTEADGAGGVRGTGEIRELPIQAIYRAVGYFGSPLPGIPFDERRGVIPNHEGQVLDDNNGIMPGVYATGWIKRGPVGLIGHTKSDAMETIQHLVKDQASWWSPSDPDEQSVTDLLDSRGVSYTNLDGWHRLDEAELARGAEHGRERIKVVPREEMLEISLGSA
;
A
#
# COMPACT_ATOMS: atom_id res chain seq x y z
N MET A 1 -14.82 0.98 -37.95
CA MET A 1 -15.17 0.57 -36.60
C MET A 1 -14.96 1.78 -35.69
N SER A 2 -15.79 1.99 -34.68
CA SER A 2 -15.51 3.00 -33.67
C SER A 2 -14.24 2.62 -32.90
N ARG A 3 -13.46 3.60 -32.49
CA ARG A 3 -12.22 3.40 -31.72
C ARG A 3 -12.38 4.05 -30.34
N LEU A 4 -12.07 3.31 -29.28
CA LEU A 4 -11.98 3.82 -27.92
C LEU A 4 -10.54 4.28 -27.66
N ARG A 5 -10.32 5.55 -27.42
CA ARG A 5 -9.12 6.08 -26.77
C ARG A 5 -9.37 6.12 -25.28
N LEU A 6 -8.64 5.32 -24.51
CA LEU A 6 -8.80 5.22 -23.06
C LEU A 6 -7.55 5.74 -22.35
N ALA A 7 -7.75 6.64 -21.39
CA ALA A 7 -6.73 7.00 -20.41
C ALA A 7 -6.92 6.16 -19.15
N ILE A 8 -5.84 5.64 -18.59
CA ILE A 8 -5.83 5.03 -17.25
C ILE A 8 -4.82 5.81 -16.40
N VAL A 9 -5.24 6.31 -15.25
CA VAL A 9 -4.40 7.09 -14.34
C VAL A 9 -4.05 6.24 -13.13
N GLY A 10 -2.79 5.84 -13.04
CA GLY A 10 -2.21 4.94 -12.05
C GLY A 10 -1.81 3.59 -12.65
N ALA A 11 -0.50 3.32 -12.72
CA ALA A 11 0.07 2.08 -13.24
C ALA A 11 0.35 1.02 -12.16
N GLY A 12 -0.48 1.01 -11.11
CA GLY A 12 -0.53 -0.09 -10.16
C GLY A 12 -1.28 -1.31 -10.72
N PRO A 13 -1.43 -2.40 -9.94
CA PRO A 13 -2.12 -3.61 -10.38
C PRO A 13 -3.53 -3.36 -10.92
N ALA A 14 -4.28 -2.43 -10.31
CA ALA A 14 -5.66 -2.14 -10.73
C ALA A 14 -5.74 -1.56 -12.14
N GLY A 15 -4.87 -0.61 -12.48
CA GLY A 15 -4.81 0.00 -13.81
C GLY A 15 -4.32 -0.98 -14.86
N ILE A 16 -3.27 -1.76 -14.57
CA ILE A 16 -2.72 -2.75 -15.50
C ILE A 16 -3.73 -3.88 -15.75
N TYR A 17 -4.42 -4.38 -14.72
CA TYR A 17 -5.48 -5.38 -14.91
C TYR A 17 -6.69 -4.83 -15.65
N ALA A 18 -7.08 -3.57 -15.43
CA ALA A 18 -8.16 -2.95 -16.20
C ALA A 18 -7.80 -2.90 -17.70
N ALA A 19 -6.58 -2.53 -18.03
CA ALA A 19 -6.08 -2.56 -19.41
C ALA A 19 -6.09 -3.97 -20.00
N ASP A 20 -5.52 -4.97 -19.31
CA ASP A 20 -5.46 -6.36 -19.74
C ASP A 20 -6.85 -6.95 -19.98
N ILE A 21 -7.76 -6.71 -19.04
CA ILE A 21 -9.15 -7.19 -19.15
C ILE A 21 -9.85 -6.57 -20.35
N LEU A 22 -9.70 -5.26 -20.56
CA LEU A 22 -10.31 -4.57 -21.70
C LEU A 22 -9.75 -5.09 -23.03
N LEU A 23 -8.44 -5.32 -23.13
CA LEU A 23 -7.79 -5.86 -24.33
C LEU A 23 -8.29 -7.27 -24.67
N LYS A 24 -8.60 -8.08 -23.68
CA LYS A 24 -9.12 -9.46 -23.81
C LYS A 24 -10.65 -9.54 -23.87
N HIS A 25 -11.35 -8.45 -23.53
CA HIS A 25 -12.83 -8.42 -23.50
C HIS A 25 -13.39 -8.50 -24.93
N GLU A 26 -14.46 -9.28 -25.13
CA GLU A 26 -15.20 -9.31 -26.40
C GLU A 26 -15.87 -7.94 -26.62
N ARG A 27 -15.60 -7.31 -27.77
CA ARG A 27 -16.04 -5.94 -28.08
C ARG A 27 -16.17 -5.71 -29.58
N SER A 28 -16.99 -4.71 -29.95
CA SER A 28 -17.24 -4.32 -31.34
C SER A 28 -16.46 -3.08 -31.80
N PHE A 29 -15.45 -2.65 -31.06
CA PHE A 29 -14.64 -1.46 -31.30
C PHE A 29 -13.15 -1.73 -31.08
N ASP A 30 -12.30 -0.96 -31.73
CA ASP A 30 -10.86 -0.96 -31.49
C ASP A 30 -10.51 -0.18 -30.22
N VAL A 31 -9.40 -0.52 -29.58
CA VAL A 31 -8.95 0.11 -28.32
C VAL A 31 -7.52 0.61 -28.46
N SER A 32 -7.27 1.82 -27.96
CA SER A 32 -5.94 2.36 -27.73
C SER A 32 -5.87 2.87 -26.29
N ILE A 33 -4.88 2.42 -25.53
CA ILE A 33 -4.76 2.68 -24.08
C ILE A 33 -3.47 3.43 -23.80
N ASP A 34 -3.61 4.56 -23.09
CA ASP A 34 -2.51 5.28 -22.48
C ASP A 34 -2.60 5.14 -20.97
N LEU A 35 -1.52 4.64 -20.36
CA LEU A 35 -1.40 4.38 -18.94
C LEU A 35 -0.44 5.40 -18.31
N PHE A 36 -0.97 6.30 -17.49
CA PHE A 36 -0.22 7.36 -16.83
C PHE A 36 0.18 6.96 -15.43
N GLU A 37 1.43 7.21 -15.07
CA GLU A 37 1.98 6.97 -13.74
C GLU A 37 2.77 8.18 -13.26
N ARG A 38 2.52 8.66 -12.05
CA ARG A 38 3.23 9.80 -11.46
C ARG A 38 4.70 9.52 -11.14
N LEU A 39 5.07 8.25 -11.00
CA LEU A 39 6.44 7.81 -10.75
C LEU A 39 7.12 7.37 -12.05
N PRO A 40 8.46 7.43 -12.14
CA PRO A 40 9.17 6.88 -13.29
C PRO A 40 9.02 5.37 -13.46
N ALA A 41 8.61 4.64 -12.41
CA ALA A 41 8.44 3.19 -12.38
C ALA A 41 6.96 2.80 -12.17
N PRO A 42 6.43 1.79 -12.85
CA PRO A 42 5.08 1.25 -12.65
C PRO A 42 4.99 0.37 -11.40
N TYR A 43 3.86 -0.31 -11.26
CA TYR A 43 3.45 -1.32 -10.28
C TYR A 43 2.95 -0.78 -8.94
N GLY A 44 2.94 0.54 -8.71
CA GLY A 44 2.36 1.17 -7.52
C GLY A 44 2.81 0.52 -6.21
N LEU A 45 1.86 0.16 -5.34
CA LEU A 45 2.15 -0.41 -4.03
C LEU A 45 2.75 -1.83 -4.07
N VAL A 46 2.75 -2.54 -5.19
CA VAL A 46 3.51 -3.80 -5.28
C VAL A 46 5.01 -3.50 -5.23
N ARG A 47 5.43 -2.37 -5.83
CA ARG A 47 6.82 -1.91 -5.78
C ARG A 47 7.13 -1.10 -4.52
N TYR A 48 6.18 -0.26 -4.05
CA TYR A 48 6.40 0.76 -3.02
C TYR A 48 5.51 0.62 -1.78
N GLY A 49 4.98 -0.58 -1.52
CA GLY A 49 4.09 -0.82 -0.40
C GLY A 49 4.06 -2.26 0.11
N VAL A 50 4.72 -3.18 -0.59
CA VAL A 50 4.95 -4.56 -0.14
C VAL A 50 6.37 -4.64 0.38
N ALA A 51 6.54 -5.08 1.64
CA ALA A 51 7.85 -5.13 2.29
C ALA A 51 8.88 -5.93 1.44
N PRO A 52 10.17 -5.52 1.45
CA PRO A 52 11.21 -6.13 0.62
C PRO A 52 11.38 -7.63 0.85
N ASP A 53 11.05 -8.11 2.02
CA ASP A 53 11.15 -9.51 2.42
C ASP A 53 9.91 -10.37 2.13
N HIS A 54 9.01 -9.89 1.22
CA HIS A 54 7.87 -10.63 0.70
C HIS A 54 8.01 -11.02 -0.79
N PRO A 55 8.98 -11.86 -1.17
CA PRO A 55 9.23 -12.17 -2.58
C PRO A 55 8.02 -12.83 -3.28
N ARG A 56 7.19 -13.60 -2.55
CA ARG A 56 5.99 -14.23 -3.11
C ARG A 56 4.95 -13.22 -3.60
N ILE A 57 4.73 -12.14 -2.83
CA ILE A 57 3.75 -11.12 -3.19
C ILE A 57 4.33 -10.27 -4.32
N LYS A 58 5.61 -9.93 -4.25
CA LYS A 58 6.31 -9.21 -5.31
C LYS A 58 6.39 -9.98 -6.64
N GLY A 59 6.33 -11.29 -6.61
CA GLY A 59 6.28 -12.15 -7.80
C GLY A 59 5.11 -11.86 -8.75
N ILE A 60 4.06 -11.15 -8.31
CA ILE A 60 2.99 -10.68 -9.18
C ILE A 60 3.48 -9.68 -10.24
N ILE A 61 4.61 -9.00 -10.00
CA ILE A 61 5.23 -8.08 -10.95
C ILE A 61 5.49 -8.79 -12.29
N THR A 62 5.85 -10.07 -12.28
CA THR A 62 6.05 -10.85 -13.51
C THR A 62 4.79 -10.85 -14.39
N ALA A 63 3.63 -11.14 -13.80
CA ALA A 63 2.37 -11.14 -14.54
C ALA A 63 1.95 -9.73 -15.00
N LEU A 64 2.23 -8.68 -14.21
CA LEU A 64 1.96 -7.30 -14.61
C LEU A 64 2.90 -6.83 -15.72
N ARG A 65 4.16 -7.26 -15.69
CA ARG A 65 5.15 -7.01 -16.73
C ARG A 65 4.74 -7.65 -18.05
N GLU A 66 4.31 -8.92 -18.04
CA GLU A 66 3.83 -9.62 -19.22
C GLU A 66 2.69 -8.85 -19.93
N VAL A 67 1.80 -8.21 -19.16
CA VAL A 67 0.74 -7.37 -19.74
C VAL A 67 1.31 -6.12 -20.41
N LEU A 68 2.24 -5.42 -19.79
CA LEU A 68 2.87 -4.23 -20.38
C LEU A 68 3.71 -4.58 -21.60
N ASP A 69 4.44 -5.69 -21.56
CA ASP A 69 5.33 -6.16 -22.63
C ASP A 69 4.57 -6.62 -23.91
N THR A 70 3.23 -6.73 -23.86
CA THR A 70 2.42 -6.97 -25.07
C THR A 70 2.54 -5.85 -26.11
N GLY A 71 3.01 -4.67 -25.72
CA GLY A 71 3.11 -3.50 -26.59
C GLY A 71 1.76 -2.86 -26.97
N GLN A 72 0.65 -3.31 -26.37
CA GLN A 72 -0.70 -2.80 -26.66
C GLN A 72 -1.11 -1.64 -25.73
N ILE A 73 -0.26 -1.29 -24.76
CA ILE A 73 -0.47 -0.22 -23.77
C ILE A 73 0.72 0.72 -23.88
N ARG A 74 0.47 2.02 -24.07
CA ARG A 74 1.52 3.03 -24.00
C ARG A 74 1.66 3.47 -22.55
N LEU A 75 2.82 3.27 -21.95
CA LEU A 75 3.14 3.75 -20.60
C LEU A 75 3.72 5.18 -20.66
N PHE A 76 3.19 6.05 -19.85
CA PHE A 76 3.70 7.39 -19.57
C PHE A 76 4.03 7.49 -18.07
N GLY A 77 5.26 7.17 -17.71
CA GLY A 77 5.79 7.32 -16.35
C GLY A 77 6.26 8.75 -16.11
N ASN A 78 6.32 9.16 -14.85
CA ASN A 78 6.63 10.52 -14.43
C ASN A 78 5.66 11.58 -14.97
N VAL A 79 4.38 11.22 -15.10
CA VAL A 79 3.29 12.14 -15.48
C VAL A 79 2.27 12.21 -14.37
N ASN A 80 2.15 13.38 -13.74
CA ASN A 80 1.26 13.59 -12.62
C ASN A 80 -0.08 14.18 -13.07
N TYR A 81 -1.18 13.46 -12.78
CA TYR A 81 -2.52 13.97 -13.01
C TYR A 81 -2.81 15.16 -12.10
N GLY A 82 -3.36 16.22 -12.68
CA GLY A 82 -3.69 17.47 -12.01
C GLY A 82 -2.66 18.58 -12.22
N THR A 83 -1.40 18.24 -12.50
CA THR A 83 -0.34 19.21 -12.83
C THR A 83 0.14 19.08 -14.27
N ASP A 84 0.52 17.89 -14.70
CA ASP A 84 1.08 17.65 -16.03
C ASP A 84 0.00 17.36 -17.08
N ILE A 85 -1.04 16.64 -16.65
CA ILE A 85 -2.24 16.37 -17.46
C ILE A 85 -3.50 16.56 -16.59
N THR A 86 -4.48 17.27 -17.10
CA THR A 86 -5.72 17.63 -16.38
C THR A 86 -6.92 16.84 -16.89
N LEU A 87 -8.06 16.92 -16.17
CA LEU A 87 -9.33 16.32 -16.63
C LEU A 87 -9.77 16.91 -17.99
N GLU A 88 -9.56 18.19 -18.20
CA GLU A 88 -9.94 18.85 -19.47
C GLU A 88 -9.03 18.37 -20.62
N ASP A 89 -7.75 18.14 -20.37
CA ASP A 89 -6.87 17.51 -21.36
C ASP A 89 -7.34 16.09 -21.69
N LEU A 90 -7.72 15.32 -20.66
CA LEU A 90 -8.23 13.97 -20.87
C LEU A 90 -9.51 13.97 -21.70
N LYS A 91 -10.46 14.86 -21.43
CA LYS A 91 -11.68 15.01 -22.25
C LYS A 91 -11.39 15.40 -23.69
N LYS A 92 -10.34 16.17 -23.92
CA LYS A 92 -9.93 16.60 -25.27
C LYS A 92 -9.37 15.44 -26.11
N HIS A 93 -8.65 14.53 -25.49
CA HIS A 93 -7.86 13.50 -26.19
C HIS A 93 -8.42 12.08 -26.04
N TYR A 94 -9.31 11.80 -25.09
CA TYR A 94 -9.83 10.47 -24.79
C TYR A 94 -11.36 10.42 -24.79
N HIS A 95 -11.88 9.22 -25.01
CA HIS A 95 -13.30 8.92 -24.90
C HIS A 95 -13.73 8.61 -23.45
N ALA A 96 -12.79 8.11 -22.64
CA ALA A 96 -13.03 7.82 -21.24
C ALA A 96 -11.71 7.80 -20.45
N VAL A 97 -11.84 7.90 -19.12
CA VAL A 97 -10.73 7.76 -18.17
C VAL A 97 -11.10 6.78 -17.06
N ILE A 98 -10.13 5.96 -16.64
CA ILE A 98 -10.22 5.12 -15.43
C ILE A 98 -9.19 5.62 -14.43
N PHE A 99 -9.63 6.00 -13.22
CA PHE A 99 -8.73 6.30 -12.11
C PHE A 99 -8.44 5.03 -11.31
N SER A 100 -7.16 4.72 -11.12
CA SER A 100 -6.63 3.55 -10.41
C SER A 100 -5.45 3.92 -9.50
N THR A 101 -5.54 5.10 -8.87
CA THR A 101 -4.46 5.75 -8.12
C THR A 101 -4.20 5.13 -6.74
N GLY A 102 -4.97 4.13 -6.35
CA GLY A 102 -4.77 3.39 -5.11
C GLY A 102 -5.17 4.15 -3.84
N ALA A 103 -4.57 3.79 -2.73
CA ALA A 103 -4.73 4.43 -1.42
C ALA A 103 -3.34 4.47 -0.77
N ILE A 104 -2.80 5.65 -0.56
CA ILE A 104 -1.41 5.89 -0.16
C ILE A 104 -1.27 6.84 1.03
N GLN A 105 -2.38 7.34 1.58
CA GLN A 105 -2.40 8.19 2.76
C GLN A 105 -2.82 7.37 3.98
N ASP A 106 -2.25 7.69 5.14
CA ASP A 106 -2.69 7.07 6.38
C ASP A 106 -4.08 7.56 6.77
N ALA A 107 -4.91 6.65 7.26
CA ALA A 107 -6.15 7.00 7.91
C ALA A 107 -5.86 7.68 9.27
N ASP A 108 -6.69 8.67 9.62
CA ASP A 108 -6.52 9.42 10.86
C ASP A 108 -6.77 8.56 12.10
N LEU A 109 -5.94 8.80 13.11
CA LEU A 109 -6.15 8.34 14.48
C LEU A 109 -6.25 9.56 15.38
N THR A 110 -7.47 9.86 15.85
CA THR A 110 -7.72 11.05 16.66
C THR A 110 -7.60 10.72 18.14
N ILE A 111 -6.39 10.85 18.69
CA ILE A 111 -6.12 10.76 20.14
C ILE A 111 -5.18 11.90 20.55
N PRO A 112 -5.22 12.38 21.80
CA PRO A 112 -4.29 13.40 22.28
C PRO A 112 -2.82 13.01 22.05
N GLY A 113 -1.99 13.98 21.67
CA GLY A 113 -0.55 13.79 21.47
C GLY A 113 -0.13 13.07 20.20
N ILE A 114 -1.07 12.67 19.32
CA ILE A 114 -0.75 11.87 18.12
C ILE A 114 0.13 12.60 17.10
N ASP A 115 0.18 13.93 17.16
CA ASP A 115 0.97 14.77 16.24
C ASP A 115 2.34 15.16 16.82
N LEU A 116 2.73 14.62 17.99
CA LEU A 116 4.05 14.86 18.56
C LEU A 116 5.16 14.32 17.64
N PRO A 117 6.32 15.00 17.57
CA PRO A 117 7.52 14.46 16.93
C PRO A 117 7.85 13.06 17.47
N GLY A 118 8.09 12.11 16.59
CA GLY A 118 8.20 10.68 16.93
C GLY A 118 6.94 9.86 16.66
N SER A 119 5.85 10.51 16.24
CA SER A 119 4.62 9.84 15.78
C SER A 119 4.54 9.90 14.26
N TYR A 120 4.58 8.76 13.60
CA TYR A 120 4.67 8.61 12.15
C TYR A 120 3.47 7.87 11.58
N GLY A 121 3.13 8.18 10.32
CA GLY A 121 2.23 7.36 9.52
C GLY A 121 2.92 6.08 9.05
N ALA A 122 2.19 4.97 9.00
CA ALA A 122 2.72 3.73 8.43
C ALA A 122 2.97 3.85 6.93
N ALA A 123 2.14 4.61 6.19
CA ALA A 123 2.31 4.82 4.75
C ALA A 123 3.67 5.46 4.41
N ASP A 124 4.08 6.47 5.17
CA ASP A 124 5.36 7.15 4.96
C ASP A 124 6.55 6.23 5.29
N PHE A 125 6.47 5.46 6.39
CA PHE A 125 7.51 4.50 6.75
C PHE A 125 7.62 3.37 5.74
N VAL A 126 6.49 2.84 5.27
CA VAL A 126 6.43 1.83 4.19
C VAL A 126 7.06 2.38 2.91
N SER A 127 6.69 3.60 2.53
CA SER A 127 7.27 4.27 1.37
C SER A 127 8.77 4.45 1.51
N TRP A 128 9.25 4.79 2.72
CA TRP A 128 10.67 4.92 3.00
C TRP A 128 11.43 3.59 2.83
N TYR A 129 10.98 2.51 3.48
CA TYR A 129 11.71 1.26 3.40
C TYR A 129 11.61 0.58 2.03
N ASP A 130 10.61 0.92 1.24
CA ASP A 130 10.49 0.46 -0.14
C ASP A 130 11.20 1.37 -1.16
N GLY A 131 11.84 2.45 -0.70
CA GLY A 131 12.62 3.34 -1.56
C GLY A 131 11.79 4.22 -2.49
N HIS A 132 10.65 4.72 -1.99
CA HIS A 132 9.81 5.65 -2.73
C HIS A 132 10.54 6.99 -2.93
N PRO A 133 10.61 7.56 -4.15
CA PRO A 133 11.42 8.75 -4.43
C PRO A 133 10.92 10.04 -3.77
N ASP A 134 9.65 10.11 -3.40
CA ASP A 134 9.02 11.33 -2.86
C ASP A 134 9.05 11.41 -1.32
N VAL A 135 9.71 10.48 -0.64
CA VAL A 135 9.89 10.52 0.82
C VAL A 135 11.35 10.83 1.18
N PRO A 136 11.62 11.35 2.41
CA PRO A 136 12.99 11.62 2.85
C PRO A 136 13.88 10.38 2.72
N ARG A 137 15.15 10.59 2.40
CA ARG A 137 16.16 9.52 2.25
C ARG A 137 16.55 8.87 3.58
N THR A 138 16.42 9.62 4.66
CA THR A 138 16.71 9.19 6.02
C THR A 138 15.43 9.11 6.82
N TRP A 139 15.38 8.15 7.75
CA TRP A 139 14.28 8.01 8.70
C TRP A 139 14.82 8.11 10.13
N PRO A 140 14.14 8.79 11.07
CA PRO A 140 14.60 8.91 12.44
C PRO A 140 14.33 7.60 13.22
N LEU A 141 15.34 6.73 13.29
CA LEU A 141 15.30 5.42 13.94
C LEU A 141 16.09 5.42 15.26
N GLU A 142 15.85 6.41 16.11
CA GLU A 142 16.61 6.60 17.36
C GLU A 142 15.97 5.92 18.57
N ALA A 143 14.73 5.45 18.44
CA ALA A 143 13.95 4.85 19.52
C ALA A 143 14.41 3.43 19.84
N LYS A 144 14.48 3.08 21.13
CA LYS A 144 14.71 1.71 21.60
C LYS A 144 13.41 0.93 21.73
N GLU A 145 12.35 1.58 22.20
CA GLU A 145 11.03 1.00 22.32
C GLU A 145 10.05 1.76 21.42
N VAL A 146 9.44 1.04 20.49
CA VAL A 146 8.54 1.59 19.48
C VAL A 146 7.18 0.93 19.54
N ALA A 147 6.13 1.69 19.25
CA ALA A 147 4.76 1.20 19.15
C ALA A 147 4.26 1.22 17.70
N VAL A 148 3.57 0.17 17.29
CA VAL A 148 2.81 0.09 16.05
C VAL A 148 1.33 -0.05 16.41
N ILE A 149 0.53 0.94 16.06
CA ILE A 149 -0.91 0.95 16.34
C ILE A 149 -1.66 0.41 15.14
N GLY A 150 -2.19 -0.78 15.26
CA GLY A 150 -2.93 -1.47 14.20
C GLY A 150 -2.87 -2.98 14.36
N ASN A 151 -3.77 -3.68 13.67
CA ASN A 151 -3.91 -5.13 13.76
C ASN A 151 -4.21 -5.76 12.39
N GLY A 152 -3.58 -5.22 11.34
CA GLY A 152 -3.63 -5.70 9.95
C GLY A 152 -2.25 -6.06 9.43
N ASN A 153 -2.17 -6.53 8.18
CA ASN A 153 -0.92 -6.94 7.54
C ASN A 153 0.14 -5.83 7.54
N VAL A 154 -0.26 -4.60 7.22
CA VAL A 154 0.66 -3.45 7.23
C VAL A 154 1.27 -3.21 8.61
N ALA A 155 0.49 -3.38 9.70
CA ALA A 155 1.03 -3.24 11.05
C ALA A 155 2.09 -4.31 11.34
N LEU A 156 1.88 -5.55 10.89
CA LEU A 156 2.86 -6.62 11.05
C LEU A 156 4.10 -6.40 10.17
N ASP A 157 3.93 -5.90 8.94
CA ASP A 157 5.05 -5.55 8.05
C ASP A 157 5.93 -4.46 8.68
N VAL A 158 5.30 -3.37 9.15
CA VAL A 158 6.01 -2.28 9.85
C VAL A 158 6.75 -2.82 11.08
N ALA A 159 6.08 -3.63 11.91
CA ALA A 159 6.68 -4.21 13.11
C ALA A 159 7.85 -5.15 12.77
N ARG A 160 7.70 -5.96 11.71
CA ARG A 160 8.75 -6.87 11.24
C ARG A 160 9.96 -6.10 10.72
N MET A 161 9.75 -5.09 9.89
CA MET A 161 10.83 -4.24 9.36
C MET A 161 11.59 -3.51 10.46
N LEU A 162 10.92 -3.10 11.54
CA LEU A 162 11.57 -2.49 12.71
C LEU A 162 12.32 -3.50 13.57
N ALA A 163 11.77 -4.71 13.76
CA ALA A 163 12.35 -5.74 14.64
C ALA A 163 13.42 -6.58 13.99
N LYS A 164 13.34 -6.82 12.67
CA LYS A 164 14.26 -7.70 11.93
C LYS A 164 15.69 -7.15 11.92
N HIS A 165 16.67 -8.02 12.02
CA HIS A 165 18.07 -7.63 11.83
C HIS A 165 18.31 -7.24 10.36
N PRO A 166 18.93 -6.08 10.09
CA PRO A 166 19.06 -5.57 8.72
C PRO A 166 19.87 -6.48 7.80
N ASP A 167 20.81 -7.25 8.32
CA ASP A 167 21.60 -8.21 7.53
C ASP A 167 20.72 -9.30 6.90
N ASP A 168 19.58 -9.64 7.52
CA ASP A 168 18.59 -10.57 6.97
C ASP A 168 17.79 -9.98 5.79
N LEU A 169 17.88 -8.68 5.57
CA LEU A 169 17.25 -7.98 4.44
C LEU A 169 18.19 -7.88 3.22
N LEU A 170 19.49 -8.06 3.39
CA LEU A 170 20.46 -7.91 2.28
C LEU A 170 20.17 -8.76 1.04
N PRO A 171 19.66 -10.01 1.15
CA PRO A 171 19.31 -10.78 -0.04
C PRO A 171 18.12 -10.22 -0.84
N THR A 172 17.36 -9.30 -0.27
CA THR A 172 16.13 -8.71 -0.84
C THR A 172 16.43 -7.48 -1.70
N GLU A 173 15.38 -6.80 -2.12
CA GLU A 173 15.47 -5.54 -2.85
C GLU A 173 15.58 -4.28 -1.95
N VAL A 174 15.90 -4.43 -0.65
CA VAL A 174 16.01 -3.31 0.28
C VAL A 174 16.99 -2.25 -0.26
N PRO A 175 16.63 -0.94 -0.28
CA PRO A 175 17.55 0.11 -0.70
C PRO A 175 18.73 0.27 0.30
N ASP A 176 19.87 0.71 -0.18
CA ASP A 176 21.07 0.88 0.66
C ASP A 176 20.87 1.88 1.79
N ASN A 177 20.21 3.01 1.53
CA ASN A 177 19.90 3.99 2.58
C ASN A 177 18.98 3.44 3.68
N VAL A 178 18.10 2.51 3.33
CA VAL A 178 17.20 1.83 4.28
C VAL A 178 17.99 0.82 5.12
N TYR A 179 18.82 -0.01 4.47
CA TYR A 179 19.69 -0.93 5.17
C TYR A 179 20.59 -0.21 6.20
N GLU A 180 21.26 0.89 5.79
CA GLU A 180 22.12 1.66 6.68
C GLU A 180 21.32 2.30 7.83
N GLY A 181 20.12 2.82 7.56
CA GLY A 181 19.24 3.38 8.58
C GLY A 181 18.81 2.33 9.61
N LEU A 182 18.36 1.16 9.16
CA LEU A 182 17.95 0.06 10.04
C LEU A 182 19.15 -0.50 10.83
N LYS A 183 20.34 -0.51 10.25
CA LYS A 183 21.57 -0.97 10.91
C LYS A 183 22.02 -0.05 12.04
N ALA A 184 21.78 1.24 11.90
CA ALA A 184 22.07 2.23 12.93
C ALA A 184 21.01 2.27 14.05
N SER A 185 19.85 1.63 13.85
CA SER A 185 18.74 1.64 14.80
C SER A 185 19.07 0.92 16.12
N PRO A 186 18.88 1.57 17.29
CA PRO A 186 19.09 0.98 18.59
C PRO A 186 17.89 0.16 19.09
N VAL A 187 16.87 -0.10 18.26
CA VAL A 187 15.61 -0.74 18.66
C VAL A 187 15.83 -2.08 19.34
N THR A 188 15.20 -2.29 20.48
CA THR A 188 15.21 -3.53 21.24
C THR A 188 13.82 -4.13 21.37
N ASP A 189 12.79 -3.30 21.44
CA ASP A 189 11.41 -3.71 21.68
C ASP A 189 10.45 -3.04 20.69
N VAL A 190 9.67 -3.86 19.99
CA VAL A 190 8.63 -3.42 19.07
C VAL A 190 7.29 -3.90 19.60
N HIS A 191 6.36 -2.99 19.88
CA HIS A 191 5.06 -3.26 20.48
C HIS A 191 3.93 -3.03 19.46
N VAL A 192 3.19 -4.07 19.11
CA VAL A 192 2.01 -3.97 18.23
C VAL A 192 0.74 -3.93 19.09
N PHE A 193 -0.11 -2.95 18.87
CA PHE A 193 -1.34 -2.74 19.64
C PHE A 193 -2.59 -2.99 18.81
N GLY A 194 -3.38 -3.99 19.20
CA GLY A 194 -4.69 -4.30 18.67
C GLY A 194 -5.80 -4.04 19.70
N ARG A 195 -6.82 -3.24 19.36
CA ARG A 195 -7.93 -2.94 20.29
C ARG A 195 -8.87 -4.12 20.54
N ARG A 196 -8.81 -5.15 19.71
CA ARG A 196 -9.64 -6.37 19.79
C ARG A 196 -8.79 -7.56 20.22
N GLY A 197 -9.47 -8.68 20.47
CA GLY A 197 -8.83 -9.92 20.88
C GLY A 197 -8.03 -10.63 19.78
N PRO A 198 -7.24 -11.65 20.16
CA PRO A 198 -6.36 -12.36 19.25
C PRO A 198 -7.11 -13.15 18.16
N MET A 199 -8.39 -13.47 18.35
CA MET A 199 -9.22 -14.15 17.35
C MET A 199 -10.00 -13.20 16.44
N GLN A 200 -9.82 -11.87 16.61
CA GLN A 200 -10.47 -10.81 15.83
C GLN A 200 -9.46 -10.00 15.02
N VAL A 201 -8.29 -10.58 14.76
CA VAL A 201 -7.20 -9.98 13.99
C VAL A 201 -7.55 -9.89 12.50
N LYS A 202 -6.91 -8.95 11.80
CA LYS A 202 -7.12 -8.74 10.37
C LYS A 202 -5.93 -9.18 9.51
N PHE A 203 -4.81 -9.55 10.13
CA PHE A 203 -3.67 -10.11 9.42
C PHE A 203 -3.90 -11.58 9.07
N THR A 204 -3.16 -12.07 8.08
CA THR A 204 -3.26 -13.45 7.64
C THR A 204 -2.35 -14.40 8.46
N PRO A 205 -2.62 -15.72 8.45
CA PRO A 205 -1.73 -16.69 9.08
C PRO A 205 -0.30 -16.69 8.54
N LEU A 206 -0.10 -16.24 7.30
CA LEU A 206 1.22 -16.17 6.67
C LEU A 206 2.07 -15.09 7.31
N GLU A 207 1.56 -13.85 7.36
CA GLU A 207 2.27 -12.72 7.98
C GLU A 207 2.55 -12.99 9.46
N LEU A 208 1.61 -13.60 10.18
CA LEU A 208 1.86 -13.97 11.58
C LEU A 208 3.02 -14.96 11.73
N ARG A 209 3.10 -15.97 10.87
CA ARG A 209 4.19 -16.95 10.93
C ARG A 209 5.54 -16.33 10.61
N GLU A 210 5.59 -15.44 9.62
CA GLU A 210 6.82 -14.74 9.21
C GLU A 210 7.43 -13.92 10.36
N LEU A 211 6.62 -13.38 11.28
CA LEU A 211 7.13 -12.75 12.49
C LEU A 211 7.91 -13.76 13.37
N GLY A 212 7.41 -14.98 13.49
CA GLY A 212 8.04 -16.02 14.32
C GLY A 212 9.28 -16.69 13.70
N GLU A 213 9.62 -16.33 12.46
CA GLU A 213 10.76 -16.85 11.69
C GLU A 213 11.94 -15.87 11.67
N MET A 214 11.81 -14.69 12.29
CA MET A 214 12.90 -13.72 12.39
C MET A 214 14.04 -14.25 13.26
N ASN A 215 15.28 -14.08 12.79
CA ASN A 215 16.48 -14.44 13.53
C ASN A 215 16.69 -13.47 14.70
N ASP A 216 17.08 -14.01 15.87
CA ASP A 216 17.41 -13.24 17.08
C ASP A 216 16.33 -12.20 17.48
N VAL A 217 15.05 -12.59 17.31
CA VAL A 217 13.87 -11.83 17.75
C VAL A 217 12.92 -12.75 18.52
N ASP A 218 12.66 -12.43 19.78
CA ASP A 218 11.68 -13.16 20.59
C ASP A 218 10.28 -12.63 20.38
N MET A 219 9.32 -13.52 20.12
CA MET A 219 7.89 -13.20 20.07
C MET A 219 7.31 -13.21 21.48
N VAL A 220 6.71 -12.12 21.90
CA VAL A 220 6.08 -11.96 23.22
C VAL A 220 4.58 -11.78 23.08
N VAL A 221 3.81 -12.69 23.67
CA VAL A 221 2.36 -12.62 23.82
C VAL A 221 1.98 -12.75 25.29
N TYR A 222 0.85 -12.22 25.69
CA TYR A 222 0.44 -12.09 27.09
C TYR A 222 -0.71 -13.03 27.39
N GLU A 223 -0.57 -13.91 28.39
CA GLU A 223 -1.56 -14.92 28.76
C GLU A 223 -2.97 -14.34 29.02
N GLU A 224 -3.03 -13.14 29.61
CA GLU A 224 -4.27 -12.45 29.89
C GLU A 224 -5.11 -12.13 28.64
N ASP A 225 -4.49 -12.08 27.46
CA ASP A 225 -5.16 -11.79 26.20
C ASP A 225 -5.88 -13.01 25.60
N PHE A 226 -5.59 -14.21 26.11
CA PHE A 226 -6.10 -15.46 25.60
C PHE A 226 -7.24 -16.06 26.43
N VAL A 227 -7.91 -15.25 27.22
CA VAL A 227 -9.19 -15.61 27.84
C VAL A 227 -10.29 -15.53 26.79
N LEU A 228 -10.54 -16.65 26.10
CA LEU A 228 -11.44 -16.72 24.95
C LEU A 228 -12.91 -16.82 25.39
N ASP A 229 -13.75 -15.94 24.86
CA ASP A 229 -15.20 -16.02 24.97
C ASP A 229 -15.78 -17.06 23.98
N GLU A 230 -17.09 -17.30 24.04
CA GLU A 230 -17.76 -18.28 23.16
C GLU A 230 -17.70 -17.87 21.67
N ALA A 231 -17.70 -16.57 21.36
CA ALA A 231 -17.56 -16.08 20.00
C ALA A 231 -16.16 -16.39 19.42
N ALA A 232 -15.11 -16.20 20.21
CA ALA A 232 -13.74 -16.53 19.83
C ALA A 232 -13.56 -18.06 19.64
N LYS A 233 -14.12 -18.89 20.53
CA LYS A 233 -14.09 -20.35 20.41
C LYS A 233 -14.81 -20.80 19.13
N SER A 234 -16.00 -20.28 18.87
CA SER A 234 -16.75 -20.55 17.64
C SER A 234 -16.01 -20.12 16.38
N ALA A 235 -15.31 -18.98 16.42
CA ALA A 235 -14.48 -18.52 15.31
C ALA A 235 -13.31 -19.48 15.01
N ILE A 236 -12.66 -20.02 16.05
CA ILE A 236 -11.60 -21.04 15.89
C ILE A 236 -12.15 -22.31 15.23
N GLU A 237 -13.35 -22.76 15.62
CA GLU A 237 -13.96 -23.98 15.08
C GLU A 237 -14.46 -23.81 13.63
N SER A 238 -15.00 -22.65 13.29
CA SER A 238 -15.66 -22.39 12.00
C SER A 238 -14.76 -21.78 10.93
N ASN A 239 -13.63 -21.16 11.30
CA ASN A 239 -12.74 -20.44 10.39
C ASN A 239 -11.33 -21.03 10.39
N LYS A 240 -10.94 -21.67 9.29
CA LYS A 240 -9.63 -22.31 9.12
C LYS A 240 -8.46 -21.34 9.32
N GLN A 241 -8.59 -20.06 8.93
CA GLN A 241 -7.51 -19.08 9.12
C GLN A 241 -7.35 -18.73 10.60
N ILE A 242 -8.45 -18.51 11.32
CA ILE A 242 -8.42 -18.24 12.77
C ILE A 242 -7.89 -19.46 13.53
N PHE A 243 -8.24 -20.67 13.12
CA PHE A 243 -7.67 -21.90 13.69
C PHE A 243 -6.13 -21.95 13.57
N VAL A 244 -5.58 -21.61 12.39
CA VAL A 244 -4.14 -21.58 12.16
C VAL A 244 -3.48 -20.47 12.98
N ILE A 245 -4.09 -19.30 13.08
CA ILE A 245 -3.62 -18.16 13.90
C ILE A 245 -3.56 -18.58 15.37
N ASN A 246 -4.65 -19.15 15.90
CA ASN A 246 -4.70 -19.64 17.29
C ASN A 246 -3.57 -20.65 17.56
N LYS A 247 -3.39 -21.62 16.65
CA LYS A 247 -2.32 -22.62 16.78
C LYS A 247 -0.94 -21.98 16.83
N THR A 248 -0.70 -20.92 16.07
CA THR A 248 0.57 -20.18 16.09
C THR A 248 0.78 -19.50 17.44
N PHE A 249 -0.26 -18.85 17.98
CA PHE A 249 -0.19 -18.24 19.30
C PHE A 249 0.04 -19.27 20.41
N ASP A 250 -0.64 -20.42 20.37
CA ASP A 250 -0.43 -21.51 21.33
C ASP A 250 1.03 -22.01 21.33
N GLN A 251 1.66 -22.09 20.15
CA GLN A 251 3.06 -22.41 20.03
C GLN A 251 3.96 -21.35 20.66
N TRP A 252 3.67 -20.06 20.49
CA TRP A 252 4.47 -18.98 21.07
C TRP A 252 4.31 -18.90 22.60
N ARG A 253 3.08 -19.09 23.10
CA ARG A 253 2.80 -19.15 24.54
C ARG A 253 3.51 -20.31 25.24
N ALA A 254 3.70 -21.43 24.54
CA ALA A 254 4.41 -22.59 25.08
C ALA A 254 5.93 -22.48 25.00
N ARG A 255 6.49 -21.45 24.32
CA ARG A 255 7.94 -21.25 24.27
C ARG A 255 8.47 -20.73 25.60
N GLU A 256 9.66 -21.19 26.00
CA GLU A 256 10.39 -20.52 27.07
C GLU A 256 10.81 -19.12 26.63
N LYS A 257 10.91 -18.20 27.60
CA LYS A 257 11.42 -16.86 27.32
C LYS A 257 12.83 -16.98 26.73
N GLY A 258 13.00 -16.45 25.53
CA GLY A 258 14.28 -16.45 24.85
C GLY A 258 15.24 -15.39 25.39
N SER A 259 16.43 -15.38 24.81
CA SER A 259 17.51 -14.44 25.10
C SER A 259 17.89 -13.62 23.87
N ALA A 260 16.94 -13.47 22.91
CA ALA A 260 17.16 -12.69 21.71
C ALA A 260 17.47 -11.22 22.03
N SER A 261 18.26 -10.59 21.16
CA SER A 261 18.64 -9.18 21.35
C SER A 261 17.47 -8.23 21.13
N ARG A 262 16.43 -8.65 20.41
CA ARG A 262 15.21 -7.88 20.13
C ARG A 262 13.96 -8.67 20.53
N ARG A 263 12.87 -7.95 20.80
CA ARG A 263 11.57 -8.53 21.15
C ARG A 263 10.47 -7.86 20.34
N LEU A 264 9.52 -8.66 19.86
CA LEU A 264 8.30 -8.18 19.25
C LEU A 264 7.10 -8.61 20.10
N HIS A 265 6.40 -7.62 20.64
CA HIS A 265 5.28 -7.77 21.55
C HIS A 265 3.97 -7.60 20.83
N LEU A 266 3.03 -8.52 20.99
CA LEU A 266 1.65 -8.37 20.52
C LEU A 266 0.74 -8.12 21.71
N HIS A 267 0.15 -6.93 21.76
CA HIS A 267 -0.84 -6.52 22.75
C HIS A 267 -2.23 -6.59 22.13
N PHE A 268 -3.06 -7.46 22.63
CA PHE A 268 -4.48 -7.51 22.27
C PHE A 268 -5.32 -6.81 23.34
N TYR A 269 -6.58 -6.53 23.02
CA TYR A 269 -7.48 -5.82 23.94
C TYR A 269 -6.88 -4.50 24.47
N ALA A 270 -6.12 -3.82 23.62
CA ALA A 270 -5.41 -2.58 23.95
C ALA A 270 -5.93 -1.42 23.08
N LYS A 271 -6.84 -0.62 23.64
CA LYS A 271 -7.44 0.51 22.94
C LYS A 271 -6.57 1.76 23.16
N PRO A 272 -6.01 2.36 22.09
CA PRO A 272 -5.24 3.60 22.17
C PRO A 272 -6.04 4.71 22.83
N LEU A 273 -5.43 5.45 23.74
CA LEU A 273 -6.02 6.60 24.40
C LEU A 273 -5.24 7.89 24.18
N GLU A 274 -3.92 7.86 24.33
CA GLU A 274 -3.10 9.07 24.32
C GLU A 274 -1.64 8.74 24.03
N VAL A 275 -0.98 9.61 23.29
CA VAL A 275 0.49 9.65 23.17
C VAL A 275 1.02 10.64 24.19
N LEU A 276 1.93 10.19 25.03
CA LEU A 276 2.49 10.97 26.12
C LEU A 276 3.78 11.65 25.67
N GLY A 277 3.98 12.87 26.10
CA GLY A 277 5.17 13.67 25.86
C GLY A 277 4.86 15.16 25.83
N THR A 278 5.90 15.98 25.83
CA THR A 278 5.79 17.44 25.72
C THR A 278 6.28 17.91 24.36
N ASP A 279 7.52 17.63 24.03
CA ASP A 279 8.17 18.08 22.78
C ASP A 279 8.33 16.92 21.77
N HIS A 280 8.24 15.69 22.23
CA HIS A 280 8.35 14.46 21.44
C HIS A 280 7.62 13.30 22.15
N VAL A 281 7.49 12.17 21.48
CA VAL A 281 6.90 10.95 22.06
C VAL A 281 7.80 10.43 23.18
N GLU A 282 7.23 10.26 24.37
CA GLU A 282 7.90 9.73 25.57
C GLU A 282 7.16 8.52 26.15
N GLY A 283 5.92 8.29 25.72
CA GLY A 283 5.11 7.17 26.19
C GLY A 283 3.82 6.98 25.40
N PHE A 284 3.16 5.89 25.71
CA PHE A 284 1.89 5.53 25.11
C PHE A 284 0.93 5.01 26.17
N ARG A 285 -0.28 5.57 26.21
CA ARG A 285 -1.35 5.21 27.14
C ARG A 285 -2.47 4.49 26.40
N TYR A 286 -2.91 3.37 26.93
CA TYR A 286 -4.03 2.60 26.38
C TYR A 286 -4.96 2.07 27.48
N GLU A 287 -6.22 1.83 27.13
CA GLU A 287 -7.21 1.18 27.98
C GLU A 287 -7.27 -0.32 27.65
N ARG A 288 -7.23 -1.15 28.67
CA ARG A 288 -7.58 -2.56 28.49
C ARG A 288 -9.05 -2.68 28.11
N THR A 289 -9.31 -3.46 27.10
CA THR A 289 -10.66 -3.84 26.68
C THR A 289 -10.91 -5.32 26.97
N GLU A 290 -12.15 -5.73 26.91
CA GLU A 290 -12.57 -7.12 27.00
C GLU A 290 -13.66 -7.43 25.96
N ALA A 291 -13.87 -8.68 25.61
CA ALA A 291 -14.94 -9.08 24.71
C ALA A 291 -16.32 -8.72 25.31
N ASP A 292 -17.21 -8.16 24.48
CA ASP A 292 -18.57 -7.77 24.90
C ASP A 292 -19.60 -8.90 24.78
N GLY A 293 -19.17 -10.08 24.31
CA GLY A 293 -20.02 -11.25 24.06
C GLY A 293 -20.86 -11.18 22.78
N ALA A 294 -20.82 -10.04 22.06
CA ALA A 294 -21.54 -9.82 20.80
C ALA A 294 -20.60 -9.70 19.59
N GLY A 295 -19.32 -10.07 19.76
CA GLY A 295 -18.28 -9.98 18.73
C GLY A 295 -17.58 -8.62 18.67
N GLY A 296 -17.88 -7.70 19.58
CA GLY A 296 -17.20 -6.43 19.84
C GLY A 296 -16.32 -6.47 21.07
N VAL A 297 -15.91 -5.28 21.51
CA VAL A 297 -15.14 -5.09 22.75
C VAL A 297 -15.67 -3.89 23.52
N ARG A 298 -15.53 -3.92 24.85
CA ARG A 298 -15.84 -2.80 25.75
C ARG A 298 -14.62 -2.46 26.61
N GLY A 299 -14.52 -1.20 27.04
CA GLY A 299 -13.50 -0.75 27.98
C GLY A 299 -13.68 -1.36 29.37
N THR A 300 -12.58 -1.68 30.03
CA THR A 300 -12.57 -2.18 31.41
C THR A 300 -12.37 -1.06 32.44
N GLY A 301 -11.92 0.12 31.97
CA GLY A 301 -11.47 1.22 32.83
C GLY A 301 -10.03 1.04 33.35
N GLU A 302 -9.37 -0.08 33.04
CA GLU A 302 -7.96 -0.29 33.38
C GLU A 302 -7.06 0.44 32.37
N ILE A 303 -6.30 1.41 32.85
CA ILE A 303 -5.39 2.22 32.05
C ILE A 303 -3.96 1.73 32.25
N ARG A 304 -3.22 1.56 31.16
CA ARG A 304 -1.80 1.17 31.17
C ARG A 304 -0.97 2.15 30.37
N GLU A 305 0.29 2.27 30.75
CA GLU A 305 1.28 3.13 30.10
C GLU A 305 2.56 2.34 29.81
N LEU A 306 3.19 2.65 28.66
CA LEU A 306 4.50 2.13 28.29
C LEU A 306 5.41 3.29 27.87
N PRO A 307 6.74 3.20 28.17
CA PRO A 307 7.73 4.21 27.82
C PRO A 307 8.16 4.08 26.36
N ILE A 308 7.30 4.47 25.44
CA ILE A 308 7.50 4.39 23.99
C ILE A 308 8.15 5.69 23.48
N GLN A 309 9.18 5.60 22.64
CA GLN A 309 9.87 6.77 22.07
C GLN A 309 9.49 7.06 20.61
N ALA A 310 8.85 6.12 19.91
CA ALA A 310 8.31 6.35 18.57
C ALA A 310 7.02 5.55 18.35
N ILE A 311 6.11 6.10 17.56
CA ILE A 311 4.81 5.49 17.25
C ILE A 311 4.62 5.44 15.74
N TYR A 312 4.10 4.31 15.23
CA TYR A 312 3.73 4.09 13.84
C TYR A 312 2.22 3.79 13.76
N ARG A 313 1.47 4.64 13.04
CA ARG A 313 0.01 4.51 12.90
C ARG A 313 -0.32 3.65 11.69
N ALA A 314 -0.72 2.41 11.88
CA ALA A 314 -1.09 1.44 10.85
C ALA A 314 -2.59 1.09 10.94
N VAL A 315 -3.46 2.11 11.00
CA VAL A 315 -4.89 1.95 11.23
C VAL A 315 -5.73 1.88 9.95
N GLY A 316 -5.09 1.99 8.82
CA GLY A 316 -5.67 1.88 7.47
C GLY A 316 -5.12 2.94 6.53
N TYR A 317 -5.44 2.81 5.24
CA TYR A 317 -5.06 3.74 4.19
C TYR A 317 -6.28 4.40 3.57
N PHE A 318 -6.10 5.61 3.06
CA PHE A 318 -7.07 6.37 2.27
C PHE A 318 -6.50 6.69 0.90
N GLY A 319 -7.39 6.82 -0.08
CA GLY A 319 -7.07 7.44 -1.35
C GLY A 319 -6.81 8.94 -1.18
N SER A 320 -6.26 9.56 -2.19
CA SER A 320 -6.08 11.00 -2.25
C SER A 320 -7.10 11.65 -3.18
N PRO A 321 -7.63 12.84 -2.85
CA PRO A 321 -8.47 13.62 -3.75
C PRO A 321 -7.74 13.91 -5.08
N LEU A 322 -8.49 13.89 -6.17
CA LEU A 322 -7.99 14.19 -7.51
C LEU A 322 -8.68 15.45 -8.06
N PRO A 323 -7.94 16.40 -8.65
CA PRO A 323 -8.52 17.62 -9.18
C PRO A 323 -9.66 17.35 -10.17
N GLY A 324 -10.83 17.95 -9.93
CA GLY A 324 -12.00 17.80 -10.79
C GLY A 324 -12.78 16.48 -10.65
N ILE A 325 -12.40 15.62 -9.72
CA ILE A 325 -13.08 14.36 -9.43
C ILE A 325 -13.68 14.41 -8.03
N PRO A 326 -14.96 14.07 -7.85
CA PRO A 326 -15.59 13.98 -6.53
C PRO A 326 -14.85 13.00 -5.62
N PHE A 327 -14.81 13.32 -4.32
CA PHE A 327 -14.10 12.50 -3.35
C PHE A 327 -14.86 12.42 -2.02
N ASP A 328 -15.02 11.22 -1.49
CA ASP A 328 -15.59 10.97 -0.17
C ASP A 328 -14.44 10.93 0.86
N GLU A 329 -14.17 12.06 1.51
CA GLU A 329 -13.10 12.19 2.51
C GLU A 329 -13.28 11.22 3.69
N ARG A 330 -14.51 10.90 4.06
CA ARG A 330 -14.80 9.99 5.17
C ARG A 330 -14.41 8.54 4.85
N ARG A 331 -14.60 8.12 3.62
CA ARG A 331 -14.27 6.77 3.15
C ARG A 331 -12.89 6.69 2.50
N GLY A 332 -12.32 7.83 2.11
CA GLY A 332 -11.05 7.90 1.39
C GLY A 332 -11.13 7.33 -0.03
N VAL A 333 -12.25 7.51 -0.73
CA VAL A 333 -12.50 6.92 -2.05
C VAL A 333 -13.20 7.89 -3.00
N ILE A 334 -13.12 7.62 -4.29
CA ILE A 334 -13.97 8.25 -5.31
C ILE A 334 -15.39 7.65 -5.19
N PRO A 335 -16.46 8.48 -5.00
CA PRO A 335 -17.84 8.02 -5.02
C PRO A 335 -18.16 7.34 -6.34
N ASN A 336 -18.70 6.12 -6.30
CA ASN A 336 -18.98 5.37 -7.52
C ASN A 336 -20.09 4.34 -7.33
N HIS A 337 -20.67 3.93 -8.44
CA HIS A 337 -21.55 2.77 -8.55
C HIS A 337 -20.86 1.75 -9.48
N GLU A 338 -20.36 0.66 -8.91
CA GLU A 338 -19.69 -0.42 -9.66
C GLU A 338 -18.57 0.08 -10.61
N GLY A 339 -17.86 1.15 -10.21
CA GLY A 339 -16.77 1.76 -10.97
C GLY A 339 -17.17 2.97 -11.83
N GLN A 340 -18.45 3.23 -12.06
CA GLN A 340 -18.92 4.49 -12.66
C GLN A 340 -18.86 5.61 -11.61
N VAL A 341 -18.06 6.63 -11.86
CA VAL A 341 -17.89 7.74 -10.91
C VAL A 341 -19.18 8.56 -10.79
N LEU A 342 -19.54 8.91 -9.56
CA LEU A 342 -20.71 9.74 -9.27
C LEU A 342 -20.31 11.18 -9.04
N ASP A 343 -21.13 12.12 -9.56
CA ASP A 343 -21.02 13.54 -9.27
C ASP A 343 -21.56 13.89 -7.87
N ASP A 344 -21.46 15.17 -7.48
CA ASP A 344 -21.92 15.65 -6.17
C ASP A 344 -23.43 15.51 -5.95
N ASN A 345 -24.21 15.26 -7.00
CA ASN A 345 -25.65 15.01 -6.95
C ASN A 345 -26.01 13.53 -7.06
N ASN A 346 -25.03 12.64 -6.95
CA ASN A 346 -25.15 11.19 -7.16
C ASN A 346 -25.54 10.78 -8.59
N GLY A 347 -25.34 11.66 -9.58
CA GLY A 347 -25.45 11.33 -11.00
C GLY A 347 -24.18 10.67 -11.51
N ILE A 348 -24.29 9.81 -12.53
CA ILE A 348 -23.10 9.21 -13.17
C ILE A 348 -22.36 10.29 -13.96
N MET A 349 -21.07 10.45 -13.75
CA MET A 349 -20.17 11.27 -14.55
C MET A 349 -19.85 10.56 -15.87
N PRO A 350 -20.33 11.07 -17.03
CA PRO A 350 -20.06 10.45 -18.31
C PRO A 350 -18.55 10.31 -18.59
N GLY A 351 -18.12 9.14 -19.05
CA GLY A 351 -16.73 8.87 -19.44
C GLY A 351 -15.73 8.76 -18.29
N VAL A 352 -16.17 8.81 -17.02
CA VAL A 352 -15.28 8.77 -15.84
C VAL A 352 -15.53 7.51 -15.01
N TYR A 353 -14.47 6.74 -14.80
CA TYR A 353 -14.52 5.47 -14.08
C TYR A 353 -13.42 5.39 -13.02
N ALA A 354 -13.60 4.49 -12.06
CA ALA A 354 -12.61 4.20 -11.04
C ALA A 354 -12.47 2.68 -10.81
N THR A 355 -11.29 2.21 -10.42
CA THR A 355 -11.03 0.82 -10.06
C THR A 355 -9.97 0.71 -8.97
N GLY A 356 -9.92 -0.42 -8.28
CA GLY A 356 -8.96 -0.67 -7.21
C GLY A 356 -9.30 0.04 -5.89
N TRP A 357 -8.28 0.35 -5.11
CA TRP A 357 -8.48 0.91 -3.78
C TRP A 357 -9.07 2.32 -3.77
N ILE A 358 -8.79 3.12 -4.78
CA ILE A 358 -9.45 4.43 -4.92
C ILE A 358 -10.98 4.32 -5.14
N LYS A 359 -11.46 3.18 -5.65
CA LYS A 359 -12.88 2.84 -5.84
C LYS A 359 -13.53 2.30 -4.58
N ARG A 360 -12.92 1.28 -3.94
CA ARG A 360 -13.56 0.50 -2.86
C ARG A 360 -12.94 0.68 -1.46
N GLY A 361 -11.85 1.42 -1.35
CA GLY A 361 -11.01 1.48 -0.16
C GLY A 361 -9.97 0.34 -0.13
N PRO A 362 -9.02 0.38 0.84
CA PRO A 362 -7.91 -0.57 0.95
C PRO A 362 -8.35 -1.91 1.54
N VAL A 363 -9.30 -2.56 0.90
CA VAL A 363 -9.88 -3.84 1.33
C VAL A 363 -9.56 -4.93 0.31
N GLY A 364 -9.18 -6.09 0.80
CA GLY A 364 -8.89 -7.27 -0.01
C GLY A 364 -7.44 -7.35 -0.50
N LEU A 365 -7.05 -8.57 -0.87
CA LEU A 365 -5.73 -8.88 -1.42
C LEU A 365 -5.65 -8.50 -2.91
N ILE A 366 -4.45 -8.53 -3.47
CA ILE A 366 -4.19 -8.22 -4.89
C ILE A 366 -5.08 -9.05 -5.83
N GLY A 367 -5.42 -10.29 -5.49
CA GLY A 367 -6.33 -11.14 -6.26
C GLY A 367 -7.74 -10.55 -6.45
N HIS A 368 -8.25 -9.78 -5.49
CA HIS A 368 -9.54 -9.10 -5.60
C HIS A 368 -9.50 -7.90 -6.56
N THR A 369 -8.32 -7.37 -6.86
CA THR A 369 -8.14 -6.24 -7.77
C THR A 369 -8.55 -6.58 -9.19
N LYS A 370 -8.34 -7.84 -9.61
CA LYS A 370 -8.73 -8.30 -10.95
C LYS A 370 -10.25 -8.38 -11.12
N SER A 371 -10.97 -8.90 -10.13
CA SER A 371 -12.46 -8.94 -10.18
C SER A 371 -13.06 -7.53 -10.12
N ASP A 372 -12.47 -6.64 -9.35
CA ASP A 372 -12.86 -5.24 -9.25
C ASP A 372 -12.67 -4.48 -10.58
N ALA A 373 -11.54 -4.70 -11.23
CA ALA A 373 -11.27 -4.15 -12.56
C ALA A 373 -12.25 -4.70 -13.61
N MET A 374 -12.61 -5.99 -13.54
CA MET A 374 -13.60 -6.61 -14.42
C MET A 374 -14.96 -5.91 -14.33
N GLU A 375 -15.43 -5.64 -13.11
CA GLU A 375 -16.69 -4.93 -12.88
C GLU A 375 -16.68 -3.54 -13.55
N THR A 376 -15.61 -2.77 -13.36
CA THR A 376 -15.45 -1.45 -13.99
C THR A 376 -15.41 -1.53 -15.52
N ILE A 377 -14.69 -2.51 -16.07
CA ILE A 377 -14.59 -2.69 -17.53
C ILE A 377 -15.91 -3.12 -18.15
N GLN A 378 -16.72 -3.94 -17.47
CA GLN A 378 -18.04 -4.33 -17.96
C GLN A 378 -18.94 -3.09 -18.14
N HIS A 379 -18.92 -2.14 -17.19
CA HIS A 379 -19.64 -0.86 -17.34
C HIS A 379 -19.07 -0.02 -18.47
N LEU A 380 -17.76 0.16 -18.54
CA LEU A 380 -17.11 0.91 -19.61
C LEU A 380 -17.53 0.41 -21.01
N VAL A 381 -17.52 -0.91 -21.22
CA VAL A 381 -17.86 -1.51 -22.53
C VAL A 381 -19.36 -1.36 -22.84
N LYS A 382 -20.21 -1.48 -21.83
CA LYS A 382 -21.67 -1.35 -21.98
C LYS A 382 -22.11 0.09 -22.23
N ASP A 383 -21.42 1.06 -21.65
CA ASP A 383 -21.86 2.46 -21.60
C ASP A 383 -21.27 3.33 -22.73
N GLN A 384 -21.11 2.79 -23.93
CA GLN A 384 -20.52 3.51 -25.08
C GLN A 384 -21.19 4.87 -25.36
N ALA A 385 -22.50 4.98 -25.08
CA ALA A 385 -23.26 6.24 -25.25
C ALA A 385 -22.86 7.33 -24.24
N SER A 386 -22.19 6.97 -23.15
CA SER A 386 -21.72 7.88 -22.11
C SER A 386 -20.26 8.31 -22.31
N TRP A 387 -19.59 7.81 -23.36
CA TRP A 387 -18.22 8.21 -23.65
C TRP A 387 -18.16 9.66 -24.13
N TRP A 388 -17.06 10.33 -23.84
CA TRP A 388 -16.79 11.65 -24.38
C TRP A 388 -16.63 11.61 -25.90
N SER A 389 -16.77 12.77 -26.52
CA SER A 389 -16.47 12.99 -27.94
C SER A 389 -15.21 13.86 -28.03
N PRO A 390 -14.02 13.27 -27.95
CA PRO A 390 -12.76 14.03 -27.93
C PRO A 390 -12.60 14.83 -29.21
N SER A 391 -12.17 16.09 -29.08
CA SER A 391 -11.94 16.97 -30.23
C SER A 391 -10.61 16.67 -30.93
N ASP A 392 -9.69 15.98 -30.26
CA ASP A 392 -8.35 15.67 -30.74
C ASP A 392 -7.87 14.31 -30.22
N PRO A 393 -8.41 13.18 -30.76
CA PRO A 393 -8.12 11.83 -30.27
C PRO A 393 -6.82 11.22 -30.85
N ASP A 394 -6.00 12.00 -31.52
CA ASP A 394 -4.73 11.49 -32.08
C ASP A 394 -3.75 11.12 -30.96
N GLU A 395 -3.05 10.01 -31.13
CA GLU A 395 -2.08 9.53 -30.14
C GLU A 395 -0.88 10.47 -29.99
N GLN A 396 -0.46 11.11 -31.10
CA GLN A 396 0.66 12.04 -31.09
C GLN A 396 0.33 13.32 -30.33
N SER A 397 -0.94 13.78 -30.37
CA SER A 397 -1.35 15.01 -29.71
C SER A 397 -1.12 15.00 -28.19
N VAL A 398 -1.20 13.83 -27.56
CA VAL A 398 -0.89 13.69 -26.11
C VAL A 398 0.60 13.85 -25.84
N THR A 399 1.44 13.25 -26.69
CA THR A 399 2.89 13.38 -26.64
C THR A 399 3.29 14.85 -26.85
N ASP A 400 2.76 15.49 -27.89
CA ASP A 400 3.01 16.91 -28.18
C ASP A 400 2.56 17.84 -27.04
N LEU A 401 1.46 17.48 -26.36
CA LEU A 401 0.99 18.22 -25.18
C LEU A 401 2.01 18.15 -24.04
N LEU A 402 2.47 16.94 -23.68
CA LEU A 402 3.45 16.74 -22.62
C LEU A 402 4.77 17.44 -22.95
N ASP A 403 5.25 17.30 -24.20
CA ASP A 403 6.46 17.97 -24.67
C ASP A 403 6.32 19.51 -24.59
N SER A 404 5.18 20.06 -25.00
CA SER A 404 4.92 21.50 -24.95
C SER A 404 4.92 22.08 -23.52
N ARG A 405 4.63 21.21 -22.53
CA ARG A 405 4.66 21.55 -21.11
C ARG A 405 6.02 21.30 -20.46
N GLY A 406 6.98 20.77 -21.21
CA GLY A 406 8.31 20.43 -20.69
C GLY A 406 8.29 19.25 -19.71
N VAL A 407 7.31 18.36 -19.81
CA VAL A 407 7.20 17.19 -18.94
C VAL A 407 8.21 16.14 -19.39
N SER A 408 9.16 15.80 -18.51
CA SER A 408 10.11 14.71 -18.74
C SER A 408 9.45 13.38 -18.38
N TYR A 409 8.73 12.80 -19.32
CA TYR A 409 8.06 11.51 -19.11
C TYR A 409 8.93 10.34 -19.57
N THR A 410 8.72 9.17 -18.95
CA THR A 410 9.35 7.90 -19.31
C THR A 410 8.33 7.00 -20.02
N ASN A 411 8.81 5.98 -20.72
CA ASN A 411 7.99 4.97 -21.39
C ASN A 411 8.38 3.57 -20.92
N LEU A 412 7.81 2.53 -21.54
CA LEU A 412 8.09 1.15 -21.17
C LEU A 412 9.58 0.77 -21.37
N ASP A 413 10.22 1.23 -22.45
CA ASP A 413 11.66 1.00 -22.68
C ASP A 413 12.50 1.71 -21.60
N GLY A 414 12.09 2.90 -21.19
CA GLY A 414 12.70 3.63 -20.08
C GLY A 414 12.58 2.88 -18.76
N TRP A 415 11.42 2.30 -18.50
CA TRP A 415 11.24 1.45 -17.33
C TRP A 415 12.15 0.20 -17.41
N HIS A 416 12.27 -0.46 -18.56
CA HIS A 416 13.16 -1.60 -18.70
C HIS A 416 14.62 -1.24 -18.43
N ARG A 417 15.11 -0.09 -18.93
CA ARG A 417 16.47 0.39 -18.59
C ARG A 417 16.69 0.58 -17.09
N LEU A 418 15.72 1.17 -16.40
CA LEU A 418 15.78 1.34 -14.94
C LEU A 418 15.78 -0.01 -14.21
N ASP A 419 14.89 -0.92 -14.60
CA ASP A 419 14.79 -2.27 -14.02
C ASP A 419 16.10 -3.06 -14.21
N GLU A 420 16.68 -3.02 -15.40
CA GLU A 420 17.96 -3.65 -15.71
C GLU A 420 19.12 -3.06 -14.89
N ALA A 421 19.16 -1.74 -14.73
CA ALA A 421 20.16 -1.07 -13.89
C ALA A 421 20.08 -1.48 -12.42
N GLU A 422 18.87 -1.59 -11.87
CA GLU A 422 18.65 -2.03 -10.49
C GLU A 422 19.05 -3.50 -10.30
N LEU A 423 18.72 -4.38 -11.25
CA LEU A 423 19.11 -5.79 -11.23
C LEU A 423 20.63 -5.95 -11.35
N ALA A 424 21.29 -5.20 -12.23
CA ALA A 424 22.74 -5.21 -12.37
C ALA A 424 23.44 -4.79 -11.06
N ARG A 425 23.00 -3.70 -10.44
CA ARG A 425 23.50 -3.25 -9.12
C ARG A 425 23.34 -4.33 -8.05
N GLY A 426 22.19 -5.01 -8.03
CA GLY A 426 21.96 -6.12 -7.10
C GLY A 426 22.91 -7.27 -7.33
N ALA A 427 23.08 -7.69 -8.59
CA ALA A 427 23.94 -8.82 -8.95
C ALA A 427 25.41 -8.63 -8.54
N GLU A 428 25.95 -7.39 -8.65
CA GLU A 428 27.29 -7.05 -8.21
C GLU A 428 27.52 -7.28 -6.70
N HIS A 429 26.42 -7.25 -5.90
CA HIS A 429 26.45 -7.39 -4.44
C HIS A 429 25.79 -8.68 -3.94
N GLY A 430 25.43 -9.61 -4.85
CA GLY A 430 24.76 -10.88 -4.48
C GLY A 430 23.34 -10.67 -3.95
N ARG A 431 22.66 -9.57 -4.35
CA ARG A 431 21.30 -9.21 -3.96
C ARG A 431 20.34 -9.36 -5.12
N GLU A 432 19.05 -9.49 -4.84
CA GLU A 432 18.01 -9.57 -5.88
C GLU A 432 18.04 -8.33 -6.78
N ARG A 433 18.03 -7.14 -6.20
CA ARG A 433 18.24 -5.84 -6.85
C ARG A 433 18.66 -4.79 -5.82
N ILE A 434 19.15 -3.66 -6.27
CA ILE A 434 19.30 -2.46 -5.46
C ILE A 434 18.49 -1.36 -6.15
N LYS A 435 17.39 -0.93 -5.51
CA LYS A 435 16.52 0.10 -6.06
C LYS A 435 17.24 1.44 -6.19
N VAL A 436 17.03 2.10 -7.32
CA VAL A 436 17.36 3.51 -7.49
C VAL A 436 16.28 4.33 -6.82
N VAL A 437 16.64 5.15 -5.84
CA VAL A 437 15.68 5.93 -5.05
C VAL A 437 15.54 7.38 -5.49
N PRO A 438 16.62 8.13 -5.85
CA PRO A 438 16.47 9.51 -6.33
C PRO A 438 15.68 9.57 -7.62
N ARG A 439 14.63 10.41 -7.67
CA ARG A 439 13.82 10.59 -8.87
C ARG A 439 14.65 11.05 -10.07
N GLU A 440 15.57 11.96 -9.85
CA GLU A 440 16.46 12.49 -10.88
C GLU A 440 17.28 11.36 -11.50
N GLU A 441 17.89 10.50 -10.69
CA GLU A 441 18.69 9.36 -11.15
C GLU A 441 17.81 8.32 -11.86
N MET A 442 16.59 8.06 -11.36
CA MET A 442 15.62 7.21 -12.06
C MET A 442 15.32 7.74 -13.46
N LEU A 443 15.11 9.05 -13.60
CA LEU A 443 14.84 9.70 -14.88
C LEU A 443 16.06 9.67 -15.81
N GLU A 444 17.26 9.98 -15.33
CA GLU A 444 18.50 9.90 -16.11
C GLU A 444 18.70 8.52 -16.73
N ILE A 445 18.55 7.46 -15.93
CA ILE A 445 18.66 6.09 -16.39
C ILE A 445 17.53 5.77 -17.40
N SER A 446 16.28 6.11 -17.03
CA SER A 446 15.11 5.80 -17.87
C SER A 446 15.13 6.52 -19.23
N LEU A 447 15.70 7.73 -19.29
CA LEU A 447 15.81 8.51 -20.52
C LEU A 447 17.09 8.17 -21.34
N GLY A 448 17.99 7.34 -20.78
CA GLY A 448 19.25 6.98 -21.43
C GLY A 448 20.25 8.13 -21.48
N SER A 449 20.20 9.03 -20.50
CA SER A 449 21.08 10.19 -20.37
C SER A 449 22.25 9.91 -19.42
N ALA A 450 22.30 8.73 -18.81
CA ALA A 450 23.31 8.29 -17.83
C ALA A 450 24.51 7.64 -18.51
#